data_5a8277b89b3481b6a87bfaeb1a325579
#
_entry.id   5a8277b89b3481b6a87bfaeb1a325579
#
_cell.length_a   1.000
_cell.length_b   1.000
_cell.length_c   1.000
_cell.angle_alpha   90.00
_cell.angle_beta   90.00
_cell.angle_gamma   90.00
#
_symmetry.space_group_name_H-M   'P 1'
#
loop_
_entity.id
_entity.type
_entity.pdbx_description
1 polymer ?
#
loop_
_entity_poly.entity_id
_entity_poly.type
_entity_poly.pdbx_seq_one_letter_code
_entity_poly.pdbx_strand_id
1 'polypeptide(L)'
;TFGQTKGEIQLDKNIVLIWEIQNFEVTKHTFEYCGKNELKYLCKIDKEEWFGSDNGIEFPKNELTKLNLKIGTQNYDLETSKMFNSNFSGYLSEHQFKLVTYENYQILYSFHSDGAGTYTAHWKIENGKAERIILSKDEEYFEWQTD
;
A
#
# COMPACT_ATOMS: atom_id res chain seq x y z
N THR A 1 6.22 -22.51 -1.90
CA THR A 1 6.98 -21.88 -2.98
C THR A 1 6.98 -20.36 -2.80
N PHE A 2 8.13 -19.78 -2.81
CA PHE A 2 8.26 -18.34 -2.70
C PHE A 2 7.83 -17.68 -4.01
N GLY A 3 6.84 -16.79 -3.91
CA GLY A 3 6.36 -16.04 -5.06
C GLY A 3 6.74 -14.57 -4.95
N GLN A 4 7.24 -14.03 -6.05
CA GLN A 4 7.53 -12.61 -6.18
C GLN A 4 6.98 -12.14 -7.51
N THR A 5 6.28 -11.00 -7.49
CA THR A 5 5.82 -10.36 -8.70
C THR A 5 6.36 -8.94 -8.76
N LYS A 6 6.58 -8.44 -9.96
CA LYS A 6 7.05 -7.08 -10.15
C LYS A 6 6.54 -6.55 -11.48
N GLY A 7 6.46 -5.24 -11.58
CA GLY A 7 5.98 -4.63 -12.81
C GLY A 7 6.15 -3.13 -12.83
N GLU A 8 5.61 -2.53 -13.87
CA GLU A 8 5.62 -1.11 -14.09
C GLU A 8 4.23 -0.62 -14.45
N ILE A 9 3.89 0.57 -13.99
CA ILE A 9 2.65 1.24 -14.32
C ILE A 9 2.98 2.60 -14.92
N GLN A 10 2.53 2.85 -16.13
CA GLN A 10 2.67 4.15 -16.78
C GLN A 10 1.54 5.04 -16.30
N LEU A 11 1.85 6.02 -15.44
CA LEU A 11 0.84 6.94 -14.92
C LEU A 11 0.58 8.11 -15.85
N ASP A 12 1.62 8.58 -16.52
CA ASP A 12 1.53 9.65 -17.51
C ASP A 12 2.76 9.57 -18.41
N LYS A 13 2.89 10.47 -19.37
CA LYS A 13 3.90 10.43 -20.42
C LYS A 13 5.34 10.22 -19.89
N ASN A 14 5.74 10.91 -18.85
CA ASN A 14 7.08 10.77 -18.28
C ASN A 14 7.04 10.32 -16.83
N ILE A 15 5.98 9.62 -16.45
CA ILE A 15 5.77 9.21 -15.06
C ILE A 15 5.49 7.72 -15.01
N VAL A 16 6.42 6.98 -14.40
CA VAL A 16 6.33 5.52 -14.29
C VAL A 16 6.47 5.10 -12.84
N LEU A 17 5.65 4.15 -12.45
CA LEU A 17 5.68 3.56 -11.12
C LEU A 17 6.19 2.14 -11.24
N ILE A 18 7.28 1.82 -10.55
CA ILE A 18 7.89 0.49 -10.52
C ILE A 18 7.59 -0.15 -9.18
N TRP A 19 7.11 -1.39 -9.18
CA TRP A 19 6.68 -2.04 -7.95
C TRP A 19 7.15 -3.49 -7.86
N GLU A 20 7.26 -4.00 -6.63
CA GLU A 20 7.49 -5.42 -6.35
C GLU A 20 6.63 -5.85 -5.18
N ILE A 21 6.01 -7.01 -5.32
CA ILE A 21 5.20 -7.65 -4.28
C ILE A 21 5.82 -9.01 -4.00
N GLN A 22 5.92 -9.37 -2.72
CA GLN A 22 6.43 -10.67 -2.28
C GLN A 22 5.41 -11.37 -1.41
N ASN A 23 5.49 -12.69 -1.32
CA ASN A 23 4.68 -13.45 -0.38
C ASN A 23 4.98 -12.98 1.04
N PHE A 24 3.93 -12.93 1.85
CA PHE A 24 4.09 -12.58 3.26
C PHE A 24 4.83 -13.71 3.99
N GLU A 25 5.90 -13.36 4.71
CA GLU A 25 6.68 -14.34 5.46
C GLU A 25 6.32 -14.27 6.94
N VAL A 26 5.51 -15.24 7.39
CA VAL A 26 5.00 -15.29 8.77
C VAL A 26 6.12 -15.29 9.80
N THR A 27 7.23 -15.98 9.51
CA THR A 27 8.34 -16.12 10.46
C THR A 27 9.10 -14.83 10.74
N LYS A 28 8.90 -13.79 9.92
CA LYS A 28 9.60 -12.51 10.07
C LYS A 28 8.80 -11.50 10.86
N HIS A 29 7.63 -11.88 11.38
CA HIS A 29 6.72 -10.94 12.02
C HIS A 29 6.22 -11.46 13.34
N THR A 30 5.73 -10.55 14.18
CA THR A 30 5.05 -10.89 15.42
C THR A 30 3.56 -10.55 15.27
N PHE A 31 2.71 -11.24 16.02
CA PHE A 31 1.26 -11.14 15.86
C PHE A 31 0.57 -10.98 17.19
N GLU A 32 -0.52 -10.24 17.21
CA GLU A 32 -1.39 -10.09 18.35
C GLU A 32 -2.84 -10.29 17.91
N TYR A 33 -3.60 -10.98 18.74
CA TYR A 33 -5.01 -11.28 18.48
C TYR A 33 -5.86 -10.54 19.48
N CYS A 34 -7.00 -10.05 19.02
CA CYS A 34 -7.99 -9.34 19.82
C CYS A 34 -9.31 -10.10 19.78
N GLY A 35 -10.22 -9.76 20.69
CA GLY A 35 -11.52 -10.41 20.77
C GLY A 35 -11.46 -11.71 21.57
N LYS A 36 -12.61 -12.38 21.66
CA LYS A 36 -12.76 -13.62 22.45
C LYS A 36 -13.48 -14.67 21.65
N ASN A 37 -13.08 -15.93 21.83
CA ASN A 37 -13.71 -17.10 21.23
C ASN A 37 -13.84 -16.96 19.70
N GLU A 38 -15.06 -17.07 19.19
CA GLU A 38 -15.33 -17.01 17.76
C GLU A 38 -15.15 -15.62 17.17
N LEU A 39 -15.04 -14.59 18.03
CA LEU A 39 -14.82 -13.22 17.60
C LEU A 39 -13.34 -12.83 17.60
N LYS A 40 -12.47 -13.80 17.85
CA LYS A 40 -11.03 -13.55 17.83
C LYS A 40 -10.56 -13.21 16.43
N TYR A 41 -9.72 -12.18 16.33
CA TYR A 41 -9.16 -11.76 15.04
C TYR A 41 -7.73 -11.30 15.20
N LEU A 42 -6.99 -11.33 14.09
CA LEU A 42 -5.61 -10.84 14.04
C LEU A 42 -5.67 -9.30 13.94
N CYS A 43 -5.35 -8.63 15.03
CA CYS A 43 -5.49 -7.18 15.10
C CYS A 43 -4.19 -6.40 14.91
N LYS A 44 -3.06 -7.03 15.19
CA LYS A 44 -1.76 -6.35 15.06
C LYS A 44 -0.71 -7.24 14.43
N ILE A 45 0.09 -6.64 13.57
CA ILE A 45 1.30 -7.24 13.04
C ILE A 45 2.45 -6.31 13.46
N ASP A 46 3.49 -6.88 14.08
CA ASP A 46 4.63 -6.15 14.58
C ASP A 46 4.23 -5.02 15.52
N LYS A 47 3.26 -5.32 16.40
CA LYS A 47 2.75 -4.42 17.45
C LYS A 47 1.94 -3.24 16.94
N GLU A 48 1.57 -3.24 15.67
CA GLU A 48 0.77 -2.16 15.10
C GLU A 48 -0.46 -2.67 14.40
N GLU A 49 -1.52 -1.89 14.38
CA GLU A 49 -2.74 -2.20 13.66
C GLU A 49 -2.40 -2.43 12.19
N TRP A 50 -2.96 -3.48 11.60
CA TRP A 50 -2.72 -3.75 10.19
C TRP A 50 -4.00 -3.67 9.38
N PHE A 51 -3.83 -3.39 8.10
CA PHE A 51 -4.91 -3.22 7.14
C PHE A 51 -4.80 -4.30 6.06
N GLY A 52 -5.84 -4.48 5.27
CA GLY A 52 -5.75 -5.33 4.10
C GLY A 52 -6.49 -6.65 4.19
N SER A 53 -7.21 -6.89 5.26
CA SER A 53 -8.03 -8.10 5.39
C SER A 53 -9.28 -7.84 6.20
N ASP A 54 -10.36 -8.54 5.81
CA ASP A 54 -11.60 -8.57 6.57
C ASP A 54 -11.87 -9.96 7.14
N ASN A 55 -10.92 -10.87 7.05
CA ASN A 55 -11.12 -12.29 7.40
C ASN A 55 -10.69 -12.69 8.80
N GLY A 56 -10.52 -11.76 9.66
CA GLY A 56 -10.33 -12.02 11.07
C GLY A 56 -8.98 -12.66 11.42
N ILE A 57 -8.80 -13.94 11.21
CA ILE A 57 -7.62 -14.65 11.70
C ILE A 57 -6.58 -14.96 10.63
N GLU A 58 -6.86 -14.69 9.37
CA GLU A 58 -5.92 -15.00 8.30
C GLU A 58 -4.73 -14.03 8.27
N PHE A 59 -3.55 -14.59 7.98
CA PHE A 59 -2.38 -13.78 7.71
C PHE A 59 -2.50 -13.10 6.35
N PRO A 60 -1.80 -11.98 6.13
CA PRO A 60 -1.70 -11.40 4.80
C PRO A 60 -1.17 -12.42 3.79
N LYS A 61 -1.59 -12.31 2.55
CA LYS A 61 -1.10 -13.17 1.47
C LYS A 61 0.21 -12.65 0.90
N ASN A 62 0.35 -11.35 0.83
CA ASN A 62 1.52 -10.72 0.24
C ASN A 62 1.78 -9.38 0.90
N GLU A 63 2.93 -8.80 0.57
CA GLU A 63 3.28 -7.44 1.00
C GLU A 63 3.97 -6.71 -0.12
N LEU A 64 3.73 -5.41 -0.18
CA LEU A 64 4.40 -4.53 -1.12
C LEU A 64 5.79 -4.23 -0.57
N THR A 65 6.83 -4.63 -1.29
CA THR A 65 8.21 -4.50 -0.82
C THR A 65 8.99 -3.42 -1.54
N LYS A 66 8.50 -2.96 -2.70
CA LYS A 66 9.15 -1.89 -3.44
C LYS A 66 8.13 -1.06 -4.17
N LEU A 67 8.31 0.25 -4.11
CA LEU A 67 7.54 1.19 -4.89
C LEU A 67 8.47 2.36 -5.23
N ASN A 68 8.77 2.52 -6.52
CA ASN A 68 9.64 3.59 -6.99
C ASN A 68 8.89 4.41 -8.03
N LEU A 69 8.84 5.72 -7.81
CA LEU A 69 8.18 6.64 -8.73
C LEU A 69 9.24 7.40 -9.52
N LYS A 70 9.17 7.29 -10.84
CA LYS A 70 10.04 8.04 -11.76
C LYS A 70 9.26 9.17 -12.38
N ILE A 71 9.73 10.37 -12.18
CA ILE A 71 9.17 11.57 -12.80
C ILE A 71 10.29 12.20 -13.63
N GLY A 72 10.24 12.02 -14.95
CA GLY A 72 11.32 12.44 -15.83
C GLY A 72 12.60 11.70 -15.50
N THR A 73 13.63 12.43 -15.08
CA THR A 73 14.93 11.86 -14.69
C THR A 73 15.07 11.63 -13.20
N GLN A 74 14.07 12.00 -12.41
CA GLN A 74 14.12 11.85 -10.95
C GLN A 74 13.48 10.55 -10.51
N ASN A 75 14.07 9.92 -9.50
CA ASN A 75 13.58 8.68 -8.91
C ASN A 75 13.28 8.90 -7.43
N TYR A 76 12.13 8.40 -6.99
CA TYR A 76 11.73 8.49 -5.59
C TYR A 76 11.40 7.10 -5.08
N ASP A 77 12.14 6.64 -4.06
CA ASP A 77 11.79 5.40 -3.36
C ASP A 77 10.72 5.73 -2.34
N LEU A 78 9.57 5.10 -2.48
CA LEU A 78 8.43 5.36 -1.63
C LEU A 78 8.38 4.32 -0.49
N GLU A 79 8.06 4.78 0.71
CA GLU A 79 7.94 3.89 1.85
C GLU A 79 6.79 2.91 1.65
N THR A 80 7.06 1.63 1.82
CA THR A 80 6.08 0.55 1.64
C THR A 80 5.83 -0.26 2.91
N SER A 81 6.44 0.11 4.03
CA SER A 81 6.27 -0.63 5.28
C SER A 81 4.79 -0.74 5.64
N LYS A 82 4.39 -1.93 6.11
CA LYS A 82 3.02 -2.24 6.57
C LYS A 82 1.95 -2.21 5.47
N MET A 83 2.35 -2.29 4.22
CA MET A 83 1.41 -2.36 3.12
C MET A 83 1.20 -3.82 2.71
N PHE A 84 0.34 -4.49 3.48
CA PHE A 84 0.00 -5.88 3.26
C PHE A 84 -1.23 -6.00 2.35
N ASN A 85 -1.30 -7.08 1.59
CA ASN A 85 -2.41 -7.33 0.68
C ASN A 85 -2.69 -6.13 -0.21
N SER A 86 -1.64 -5.54 -0.77
CA SER A 86 -1.75 -4.35 -1.60
C SER A 86 -2.62 -4.57 -2.84
N ASN A 87 -2.66 -5.81 -3.32
CA ASN A 87 -3.62 -6.29 -4.30
C ASN A 87 -3.66 -7.81 -4.20
N PHE A 88 -4.84 -8.39 -4.03
CA PHE A 88 -4.99 -9.84 -3.84
C PHE A 88 -4.54 -10.66 -5.03
N SER A 89 -4.53 -10.08 -6.24
CA SER A 89 -4.04 -10.77 -7.42
C SER A 89 -2.51 -10.92 -7.43
N GLY A 90 -1.81 -10.16 -6.60
CA GLY A 90 -0.36 -10.08 -6.60
C GLY A 90 0.22 -9.13 -7.64
N TYR A 91 -0.62 -8.41 -8.37
CA TYR A 91 -0.21 -7.42 -9.37
C TYR A 91 -0.90 -6.09 -9.10
N LEU A 92 -0.15 -5.00 -9.08
CA LEU A 92 -0.74 -3.68 -8.93
C LEU A 92 -1.36 -3.22 -10.25
N SER A 93 -2.40 -2.41 -10.15
CA SER A 93 -3.13 -1.86 -11.28
C SER A 93 -3.01 -0.35 -11.31
N GLU A 94 -3.02 0.23 -12.52
CA GLU A 94 -2.98 1.69 -12.66
C GLU A 94 -4.18 2.36 -11.99
N HIS A 95 -5.30 1.65 -11.88
CA HIS A 95 -6.51 2.18 -11.25
C HIS A 95 -6.37 2.39 -9.74
N GLN A 96 -5.34 1.82 -9.15
CA GLN A 96 -5.07 1.98 -7.72
C GLN A 96 -4.33 3.27 -7.39
N PHE A 97 -3.87 4.01 -8.38
CA PHE A 97 -2.98 5.15 -8.17
C PHE A 97 -3.46 6.39 -8.90
N LYS A 98 -3.16 7.55 -8.30
CA LYS A 98 -3.41 8.84 -8.94
C LYS A 98 -2.34 9.83 -8.45
N LEU A 99 -1.61 10.44 -9.39
CA LEU A 99 -0.65 11.49 -9.06
C LEU A 99 -1.28 12.84 -9.36
N VAL A 100 -1.35 13.69 -8.34
CA VAL A 100 -1.93 15.03 -8.46
C VAL A 100 -0.84 16.06 -8.23
N THR A 101 -0.74 17.03 -9.13
CA THR A 101 0.22 18.13 -9.01
C THR A 101 -0.48 19.36 -8.44
N TYR A 102 0.04 19.80 -7.32
CA TYR A 102 -0.38 21.04 -6.67
C TYR A 102 0.66 22.12 -6.96
N GLU A 103 0.44 23.31 -6.44
CA GLU A 103 1.32 24.45 -6.75
C GLU A 103 2.79 24.21 -6.39
N ASN A 104 3.06 23.68 -5.19
CA ASN A 104 4.42 23.53 -4.68
C ASN A 104 4.84 22.09 -4.42
N TYR A 105 3.97 21.11 -4.69
CA TYR A 105 4.26 19.71 -4.40
C TYR A 105 3.33 18.82 -5.20
N GLN A 106 3.62 17.51 -5.15
CA GLN A 106 2.77 16.49 -5.76
C GLN A 106 2.39 15.49 -4.69
N ILE A 107 1.24 14.86 -4.86
CA ILE A 107 0.83 13.75 -4.00
C ILE A 107 0.48 12.56 -4.87
N LEU A 108 1.10 11.41 -4.56
CA LEU A 108 0.70 10.15 -5.13
C LEU A 108 -0.28 9.51 -4.17
N TYR A 109 -1.50 9.32 -4.63
CA TYR A 109 -2.56 8.64 -3.90
C TYR A 109 -2.60 7.18 -4.32
N SER A 110 -2.88 6.29 -3.37
CA SER A 110 -3.04 4.88 -3.68
C SER A 110 -4.17 4.27 -2.86
N PHE A 111 -4.72 3.17 -3.39
CA PHE A 111 -5.86 2.49 -2.78
C PHE A 111 -5.61 0.98 -2.87
N HIS A 112 -5.75 0.30 -1.75
CA HIS A 112 -5.34 -1.10 -1.65
C HIS A 112 -6.39 -1.96 -0.98
N SER A 113 -6.35 -3.27 -1.34
CA SER A 113 -7.23 -4.28 -0.81
C SER A 113 -8.68 -4.03 -1.21
N ASP A 114 -9.64 -4.65 -0.52
CA ASP A 114 -11.06 -4.43 -0.78
C ASP A 114 -11.88 -4.73 0.47
N GLY A 115 -13.18 -4.41 0.41
CA GLY A 115 -14.09 -4.65 1.52
C GLY A 115 -13.68 -3.95 2.79
N ALA A 116 -13.80 -4.63 3.92
CA ALA A 116 -13.48 -4.07 5.23
C ALA A 116 -11.98 -3.88 5.43
N GLY A 117 -11.15 -4.52 4.60
CA GLY A 117 -9.70 -4.39 4.68
C GLY A 117 -9.12 -3.26 3.85
N THR A 118 -9.95 -2.48 3.18
CA THR A 118 -9.50 -1.40 2.30
C THR A 118 -8.73 -0.34 3.06
N TYR A 119 -7.63 0.12 2.46
CA TYR A 119 -6.83 1.20 3.02
C TYR A 119 -6.22 2.04 1.91
N THR A 120 -5.73 3.22 2.27
CA THR A 120 -5.09 4.13 1.33
C THR A 120 -3.72 4.54 1.85
N ALA A 121 -2.81 4.84 0.93
CA ALA A 121 -1.51 5.40 1.26
C ALA A 121 -1.27 6.61 0.37
N HIS A 122 -0.79 7.69 0.97
CA HIS A 122 -0.48 8.93 0.25
C HIS A 122 0.98 9.30 0.48
N TRP A 123 1.68 9.64 -0.59
CA TRP A 123 3.07 10.12 -0.51
C TRP A 123 3.13 11.54 -1.06
N LYS A 124 3.77 12.41 -0.31
CA LYS A 124 4.00 13.80 -0.72
C LYS A 124 5.39 13.91 -1.29
N ILE A 125 5.48 14.51 -2.47
CA ILE A 125 6.74 14.74 -3.16
C ILE A 125 6.98 16.24 -3.22
N GLU A 126 8.02 16.68 -2.54
CA GLU A 126 8.33 18.11 -2.42
C GLU A 126 9.83 18.28 -2.24
N ASN A 127 10.41 19.23 -2.95
CA ASN A 127 11.83 19.58 -2.82
C ASN A 127 12.78 18.39 -3.00
N GLY A 128 12.46 17.50 -3.96
CA GLY A 128 13.30 16.35 -4.26
C GLY A 128 13.17 15.20 -3.28
N LYS A 129 12.19 15.25 -2.39
CA LYS A 129 11.97 14.22 -1.38
C LYS A 129 10.56 13.67 -1.44
N ALA A 130 10.41 12.40 -1.12
CA ALA A 130 9.12 11.75 -1.02
C ALA A 130 8.90 11.25 0.40
N GLU A 131 7.73 11.50 0.96
CA GLU A 131 7.38 11.10 2.32
C GLU A 131 5.97 10.56 2.34
N ARG A 132 5.78 9.38 2.97
CA ARG A 132 4.44 8.85 3.16
C ARG A 132 3.76 9.61 4.30
N ILE A 133 2.70 10.34 3.96
CA ILE A 133 1.99 11.19 4.91
C ILE A 133 0.72 10.54 5.45
N ILE A 134 0.18 9.55 4.73
CA ILE A 134 -1.05 8.85 5.13
C ILE A 134 -0.88 7.36 4.87
N LEU A 135 -1.27 6.57 5.84
CA LEU A 135 -1.53 5.13 5.72
C LEU A 135 -2.72 4.87 6.64
N SER A 136 -3.92 4.70 6.07
CA SER A 136 -5.13 4.70 6.87
C SER A 136 -6.25 3.93 6.21
N LYS A 137 -7.16 3.40 7.02
CA LYS A 137 -8.40 2.79 6.57
C LYS A 137 -9.59 3.74 6.70
N ASP A 138 -9.37 4.98 7.12
CA ASP A 138 -10.44 5.95 7.29
C ASP A 138 -10.95 6.43 5.94
N GLU A 139 -12.27 6.37 5.77
CA GLU A 139 -12.92 6.69 4.50
C GLU A 139 -12.69 8.13 4.04
N GLU A 140 -12.44 9.04 4.95
CA GLU A 140 -12.16 10.43 4.58
C GLU A 140 -10.95 10.59 3.67
N TYR A 141 -10.01 9.62 3.72
CA TYR A 141 -8.82 9.64 2.88
C TYR A 141 -9.02 8.96 1.53
N PHE A 142 -10.22 8.43 1.27
CA PHE A 142 -10.54 7.77 0.00
C PHE A 142 -11.19 8.70 -1.02
N GLU A 143 -11.47 9.95 -0.64
CA GLU A 143 -12.21 10.89 -1.49
C GLU A 143 -11.55 11.18 -2.84
N TRP A 144 -10.25 11.03 -2.93
CA TRP A 144 -9.52 11.26 -4.18
C TRP A 144 -9.98 10.37 -5.33
N GLN A 145 -10.60 9.24 -5.02
CA GLN A 145 -11.07 8.28 -6.04
C GLN A 145 -12.27 8.79 -6.84
N THR A 146 -13.03 9.71 -6.26
CA THR A 146 -14.26 10.20 -6.90
C THR A 146 -14.06 11.45 -7.76
N ASP A 147 -12.87 12.00 -7.78
CA ASP A 147 -12.56 13.23 -8.51
C ASP A 147 -12.20 12.95 -9.97
#